data_bcd330f119e5e42c210677a33c457069
#
_entry.id   bcd330f119e5e42c210677a33c457069
#
_cell.length_a   1.000
_cell.length_b   1.000
_cell.length_c   1.000
_cell.angle_alpha   90.00
_cell.angle_beta   90.00
_cell.angle_gamma   90.00
#
_symmetry.space_group_name_H-M   'P 1'
#
loop_
_entity.id
_entity.type
_entity.pdbx_description
1 polymer ?
#
loop_
_entity_poly.entity_id
_entity_poly.type
_entity_poly.pdbx_seq_one_letter_code
_entity_poly.pdbx_strand_id
1 'polypeptide(L)'
;MLPKLNDYNDLLVKLDYEMKQLNESDNIYDLLNCLLTLNSLPEWIKNSKTASEELKKIALEKEKIMKGENGFSLDEKLLFDDINHQLRFVRLVCNHTKHKTDSKQIPIIESI
;
A
#
# COMPACT_ATOMS: atom_id res chain seq x y z
N MET A 1 9.81 -22.25 -14.13
CA MET A 1 10.29 -20.88 -14.37
C MET A 1 9.64 -19.95 -13.36
N LEU A 2 10.43 -19.18 -12.65
CA LEU A 2 9.88 -18.19 -11.71
C LEU A 2 9.35 -16.98 -12.47
N PRO A 3 8.18 -16.46 -12.08
CA PRO A 3 7.66 -15.23 -12.67
C PRO A 3 8.66 -14.09 -12.44
N LYS A 4 8.78 -13.21 -13.41
CA LYS A 4 9.63 -12.02 -13.28
C LYS A 4 8.79 -10.84 -12.81
N LEU A 5 9.32 -10.07 -11.88
CA LEU A 5 8.73 -8.80 -11.43
C LEU A 5 9.51 -7.67 -12.09
N ASN A 6 9.13 -7.31 -13.32
CA ASN A 6 9.86 -6.32 -14.11
C ASN A 6 9.17 -4.95 -14.16
N ASP A 7 7.85 -4.92 -14.02
CA ASP A 7 7.08 -3.69 -14.13
C ASP A 7 5.85 -3.76 -13.23
N TYR A 8 5.15 -2.63 -13.07
CA TYR A 8 3.99 -2.53 -12.18
C TYR A 8 2.88 -3.52 -12.52
N ASN A 9 2.72 -3.89 -13.80
CA ASN A 9 1.73 -4.91 -14.20
C ASN A 9 1.99 -6.25 -13.51
N ASP A 10 3.26 -6.61 -13.37
CA ASP A 10 3.63 -7.84 -12.67
C ASP A 10 3.30 -7.74 -11.18
N LEU A 11 3.46 -6.55 -10.61
CA LEU A 11 3.12 -6.30 -9.22
C LEU A 11 1.61 -6.39 -8.98
N LEU A 12 0.80 -5.96 -9.95
CA LEU A 12 -0.67 -6.10 -9.89
C LEU A 12 -1.08 -7.57 -9.90
N VAL A 13 -0.42 -8.39 -10.70
CA VAL A 13 -0.67 -9.84 -10.73
C VAL A 13 -0.34 -10.46 -9.36
N LYS A 14 0.79 -10.04 -8.79
CA LYS A 14 1.19 -10.47 -7.44
C LYS A 14 0.15 -10.09 -6.40
N LEU A 15 -0.34 -8.85 -6.44
CA LEU A 15 -1.37 -8.36 -5.52
C LEU A 15 -2.66 -9.16 -5.65
N ASP A 16 -3.09 -9.45 -6.88
CA ASP A 16 -4.28 -10.27 -7.12
C ASP A 16 -4.16 -11.66 -6.48
N TYR A 17 -3.00 -12.28 -6.65
CA TYR A 17 -2.71 -13.57 -6.01
C TYR A 17 -2.79 -13.48 -4.49
N GLU A 18 -2.17 -12.45 -3.92
CA GLU A 18 -2.15 -12.26 -2.46
C GLU A 18 -3.54 -11.98 -1.91
N MET A 19 -4.38 -11.24 -2.64
CA MET A 19 -5.75 -10.97 -2.23
C MET A 19 -6.59 -12.25 -2.23
N LYS A 20 -6.38 -13.13 -3.20
CA LYS A 20 -7.04 -14.44 -3.24
C LYS A 20 -6.62 -15.32 -2.06
N GLN A 21 -5.34 -15.30 -1.74
CA GLN A 21 -4.83 -16.03 -0.57
C GLN A 21 -5.46 -15.50 0.72
N LEU A 22 -5.57 -14.20 0.85
CA LEU A 22 -6.19 -13.57 2.02
C LEU A 22 -7.65 -14.00 2.18
N ASN A 23 -8.41 -14.00 1.07
CA ASN A 23 -9.81 -14.40 1.10
C ASN A 23 -10.02 -15.86 1.52
N GLU A 24 -9.07 -16.72 1.21
CA GLU A 24 -9.14 -18.15 1.56
C GLU A 24 -8.68 -18.42 2.99
N SER A 25 -7.64 -17.75 3.45
CA SER A 25 -6.99 -18.06 4.72
C SER A 25 -7.45 -17.18 5.88
N ASP A 26 -7.89 -15.96 5.59
CA ASP A 26 -8.23 -14.94 6.58
C ASP A 26 -7.10 -14.75 7.62
N ASN A 27 -5.86 -14.77 7.14
CA ASN A 27 -4.65 -14.80 7.95
C ASN A 27 -3.98 -13.43 7.95
N ILE A 28 -3.49 -12.99 9.12
CA ILE A 28 -2.83 -11.69 9.26
C ILE A 28 -1.56 -11.57 8.38
N TYR A 29 -0.84 -12.66 8.18
CA TYR A 29 0.36 -12.63 7.34
C TYR A 29 0.01 -12.38 5.87
N ASP A 30 -1.10 -12.95 5.40
CA ASP A 30 -1.58 -12.71 4.05
C ASP A 30 -2.07 -11.26 3.88
N LEU A 31 -2.69 -10.71 4.92
CA LEU A 31 -3.07 -9.29 4.92
C LEU A 31 -1.83 -8.39 4.82
N LEU A 32 -0.81 -8.67 5.62
CA LEU A 32 0.43 -7.87 5.58
C LEU A 32 1.11 -7.95 4.22
N ASN A 33 1.10 -9.12 3.57
CA ASN A 33 1.64 -9.27 2.22
C ASN A 33 0.92 -8.35 1.23
N CYS A 34 -0.41 -8.30 1.28
CA CYS A 34 -1.20 -7.39 0.44
C CYS A 34 -0.82 -5.93 0.70
N LEU A 35 -0.72 -5.55 1.95
CA LEU A 35 -0.41 -4.16 2.32
C LEU A 35 0.98 -3.75 1.87
N LEU A 36 1.97 -4.63 2.00
CA LEU A 36 3.33 -4.37 1.54
C LEU A 36 3.38 -4.18 0.02
N THR A 37 2.66 -4.99 -0.72
CA THR A 37 2.57 -4.88 -2.17
C THR A 37 1.90 -3.56 -2.57
N LEU A 38 0.78 -3.21 -1.93
CA LEU A 38 0.10 -1.94 -2.18
C LEU A 38 1.01 -0.74 -1.87
N ASN A 39 1.77 -0.82 -0.78
CA ASN A 39 2.68 0.25 -0.39
C ASN A 39 3.77 0.50 -1.45
N SER A 40 4.18 -0.53 -2.17
CA SER A 40 5.22 -0.44 -3.19
C SER A 40 4.68 0.00 -4.56
N LEU A 41 3.39 -0.17 -4.80
CA LEU A 41 2.80 0.02 -6.13
C LEU A 41 3.02 1.41 -6.73
N PRO A 42 2.83 2.52 -6.01
CA PRO A 42 3.05 3.85 -6.59
C PRO A 42 4.48 4.06 -7.10
N GLU A 43 5.48 3.58 -6.37
CA GLU A 43 6.87 3.68 -6.79
C GLU A 43 7.13 2.88 -8.05
N TRP A 44 6.58 1.68 -8.15
CA TRP A 44 6.70 0.85 -9.34
C TRP A 44 6.06 1.50 -10.56
N ILE A 45 4.89 2.13 -10.39
CA ILE A 45 4.23 2.87 -11.48
C ILE A 45 5.07 4.07 -11.89
N LYS A 46 5.54 4.85 -10.92
CA LYS A 46 6.35 6.04 -11.17
C LYS A 46 7.62 5.72 -11.97
N ASN A 47 8.22 4.58 -11.71
CA ASN A 47 9.45 4.14 -12.36
C ASN A 47 9.21 3.20 -13.56
N SER A 48 7.95 3.00 -13.95
CA SER A 48 7.60 2.10 -15.05
C SER A 48 8.06 2.65 -16.40
N LYS A 49 8.45 1.75 -17.30
CA LYS A 49 8.76 2.08 -18.68
C LYS A 49 7.52 2.05 -19.58
N THR A 50 6.42 1.45 -19.10
CA THR A 50 5.22 1.23 -19.90
C THR A 50 4.03 2.06 -19.45
N ALA A 51 4.04 2.58 -18.23
CA ALA A 51 2.95 3.41 -17.71
C ALA A 51 2.90 4.76 -18.42
N SER A 52 1.69 5.26 -18.64
CA SER A 52 1.50 6.58 -19.22
C SER A 52 2.03 7.68 -18.28
N GLU A 53 2.36 8.83 -18.83
CA GLU A 53 2.78 9.97 -18.02
C GLU A 53 1.69 10.42 -17.05
N GLU A 54 0.43 10.33 -17.47
CA GLU A 54 -0.71 10.64 -16.61
C GLU A 54 -0.77 9.70 -15.40
N LEU A 55 -0.62 8.40 -15.64
CA LEU A 55 -0.63 7.41 -14.56
C LEU A 55 0.54 7.61 -13.60
N LYS A 56 1.73 7.91 -14.12
CA LYS A 56 2.91 8.20 -13.30
C LYS A 56 2.69 9.43 -12.42
N LYS A 57 2.02 10.44 -12.95
CA LYS A 57 1.70 11.66 -12.21
C LYS A 57 0.75 11.35 -11.04
N ILE A 58 -0.29 10.56 -11.30
CA ILE A 58 -1.23 10.14 -10.27
C ILE A 58 -0.49 9.33 -9.19
N ALA A 59 0.38 8.41 -9.60
CA ALA A 59 1.16 7.60 -8.65
C ALA A 59 2.04 8.47 -7.77
N LEU A 60 2.67 9.50 -8.33
CA LEU A 60 3.48 10.44 -7.56
C LEU A 60 2.64 11.19 -6.51
N GLU A 61 1.46 11.65 -6.89
CA GLU A 61 0.54 12.33 -5.98
C GLU A 61 0.11 11.41 -4.83
N LYS A 62 -0.24 10.17 -5.16
CA LYS A 62 -0.65 9.18 -4.15
C LYS A 62 0.50 8.80 -3.22
N GLU A 63 1.72 8.70 -3.75
CA GLU A 63 2.89 8.44 -2.92
C GLU A 63 3.12 9.54 -1.88
N LYS A 64 2.94 10.79 -2.28
CA LYS A 64 3.05 11.93 -1.35
C LYS A 64 2.02 11.86 -0.24
N ILE A 65 0.79 11.50 -0.57
CA ILE A 65 -0.28 11.32 0.42
C ILE A 65 0.08 10.19 1.38
N MET A 66 0.56 9.08 0.87
CA MET A 66 0.97 7.94 1.69
C MET A 66 2.07 8.33 2.69
N LYS A 67 3.01 9.16 2.27
CA LYS A 67 4.10 9.65 3.12
C LYS A 67 3.67 10.75 4.09
N GLY A 68 2.45 11.25 3.98
CA GLY A 68 1.95 12.32 4.83
C GLY A 68 2.55 13.69 4.52
N GLU A 69 3.00 13.91 3.29
CA GLU A 69 3.54 15.19 2.88
C GLU A 69 2.47 16.29 2.92
N ASN A 70 2.90 17.52 3.08
CA ASN A 70 2.00 18.69 3.18
C ASN A 70 1.04 18.61 4.36
N GLY A 71 1.43 17.90 5.41
CA GLY A 71 0.63 17.82 6.63
C GLY A 71 -0.56 16.87 6.54
N PHE A 72 -0.63 16.02 5.50
CA PHE A 72 -1.71 15.04 5.40
C PHE A 72 -1.61 14.03 6.54
N SER A 73 -2.67 13.93 7.33
CA SER A 73 -2.73 12.97 8.44
C SER A 73 -3.96 12.08 8.33
N LEU A 74 -3.84 10.87 8.88
CA LEU A 74 -4.92 9.90 8.86
C LEU A 74 -6.08 10.38 9.73
N ASP A 75 -7.29 10.35 9.16
CA ASP A 75 -8.54 10.49 9.89
C ASP A 75 -9.26 9.14 9.87
N GLU A 76 -9.35 8.49 11.02
CA GLU A 76 -9.95 7.17 11.12
C GLU A 76 -11.42 7.14 10.69
N LYS A 77 -12.11 8.27 10.82
CA LYS A 77 -13.53 8.38 10.40
C LYS A 77 -13.69 8.25 8.89
N LEU A 78 -12.64 8.60 8.13
CA LEU A 78 -12.66 8.56 6.68
C LEU A 78 -12.01 7.30 6.10
N LEU A 79 -11.54 6.40 6.96
CA LEU A 79 -10.74 5.25 6.53
C LEU A 79 -11.47 4.33 5.56
N PHE A 80 -12.78 4.15 5.71
CA PHE A 80 -13.54 3.23 4.85
C PHE A 80 -14.07 3.90 3.57
N ASP A 81 -14.11 5.23 3.53
CA ASP A 81 -14.76 5.96 2.45
C ASP A 81 -13.80 6.73 1.55
N ASP A 82 -12.57 6.96 1.98
CA ASP A 82 -11.62 7.83 1.28
C ASP A 82 -10.33 7.10 0.96
N ILE A 83 -10.01 7.01 -0.33
CA ILE A 83 -8.82 6.30 -0.81
C ILE A 83 -7.52 6.91 -0.26
N ASN A 84 -7.47 8.22 -0.08
CA ASN A 84 -6.26 8.88 0.40
C ASN A 84 -5.95 8.49 1.84
N HIS A 85 -6.96 8.39 2.69
CA HIS A 85 -6.80 7.93 4.07
C HIS A 85 -6.46 6.45 4.12
N GLN A 86 -7.02 5.64 3.23
CA GLN A 86 -6.67 4.22 3.11
C GLN A 86 -5.20 4.06 2.74
N LEU A 87 -4.71 4.82 1.78
CA LEU A 87 -3.30 4.77 1.36
C LEU A 87 -2.36 5.22 2.47
N ARG A 88 -2.73 6.29 3.18
CA ARG A 88 -1.96 6.74 4.34
C ARG A 88 -1.88 5.65 5.41
N PHE A 89 -2.99 4.98 5.67
CA PHE A 89 -3.05 3.84 6.60
C PHE A 89 -2.10 2.70 6.16
N VAL A 90 -2.13 2.33 4.89
CA VAL A 90 -1.25 1.31 4.35
C VAL A 90 0.21 1.63 4.64
N ARG A 91 0.62 2.87 4.40
CA ARG A 91 2.00 3.31 4.64
C ARG A 91 2.37 3.24 6.11
N LEU A 92 1.50 3.69 7.00
CA LEU A 92 1.73 3.66 8.43
C LEU A 92 1.87 2.22 8.95
N VAL A 93 1.01 1.32 8.49
CA VAL A 93 1.10 -0.10 8.85
C VAL A 93 2.42 -0.70 8.40
N CYS A 94 2.81 -0.45 7.14
CA CYS A 94 4.06 -0.99 6.61
C CYS A 94 5.28 -0.46 7.36
N ASN A 95 5.30 0.83 7.70
CA ASN A 95 6.38 1.43 8.48
C ASN A 95 6.45 0.84 9.89
N HIS A 96 5.31 0.68 10.54
CA HIS A 96 5.25 0.08 11.86
C HIS A 96 5.79 -1.36 11.85
N THR A 97 5.38 -2.13 10.85
CA THR A 97 5.83 -3.52 10.71
C THR A 97 7.34 -3.61 10.52
N LYS A 98 7.92 -2.69 9.73
CA LYS A 98 9.36 -2.68 9.45
C LYS A 98 10.20 -2.16 10.61
N HIS A 99 9.73 -1.14 11.31
CA HIS A 99 10.54 -0.34 12.22
C HIS A 99 10.04 -0.31 13.66
N LYS A 100 8.90 -0.93 13.94
CA LYS A 100 8.25 -0.89 15.26
C LYS A 100 8.18 0.55 15.79
N THR A 101 7.46 1.40 15.07
CA THR A 101 7.29 2.80 15.42
C THR A 101 6.31 2.96 16.59
N ASP A 102 6.46 4.04 17.35
CA ASP A 102 5.55 4.39 18.45
C ASP A 102 4.41 5.31 17.97
N SER A 103 4.06 5.26 16.71
CA SER A 103 3.05 6.12 16.14
C SER A 103 1.67 5.86 16.73
N LYS A 104 1.03 6.92 17.23
CA LYS A 104 -0.35 6.85 17.73
C LYS A 104 -1.38 6.82 16.62
N GLN A 105 -0.95 6.92 15.36
CA GLN A 105 -1.84 6.95 14.19
C GLN A 105 -2.19 5.56 13.67
N ILE A 106 -1.77 4.49 14.35
CA ILE A 106 -2.07 3.12 13.93
C ILE A 106 -2.66 2.27 15.07
N PRO A 107 -3.71 2.76 15.76
CA PRO A 107 -4.29 1.99 16.87
C PRO A 107 -4.92 0.67 16.45
N ILE A 108 -5.37 0.57 15.20
CA ILE A 108 -6.00 -0.64 14.67
C ILE A 108 -5.06 -1.84 14.67
N ILE A 109 -3.74 -1.61 14.51
CA ILE A 109 -2.76 -2.68 14.48
C ILE A 109 -2.66 -3.41 15.82
N GLU A 110 -2.89 -2.72 16.92
CA GLU A 110 -2.80 -3.33 18.25
C GLU A 110 -3.88 -4.39 18.46
N SER A 111 -5.00 -4.31 17.73
CA SER A 111 -6.09 -5.27 17.83
C SER A 111 -5.94 -6.42 16.83
N ILE A 112 -5.00 -6.35 15.95
CA ILE A 112 -4.67 -7.41 15.01
C ILE A 112 -3.61 -8.32 15.62
#